data_54845a5e072ea239367aa0ca794582b0
#
_entry.id   54845a5e072ea239367aa0ca794582b0
#
_cell.length_a   1.000
_cell.length_b   1.000
_cell.length_c   1.000
_cell.angle_alpha   90.00
_cell.angle_beta   90.00
_cell.angle_gamma   90.00
#
_symmetry.space_group_name_H-M   'P 1'
#
loop_
_entity.id
_entity.type
_entity.pdbx_description
1 polymer ?
#
loop_
_entity_poly.entity_id
_entity_poly.type
_entity_poly.pdbx_seq_one_letter_code
_entity_poly.pdbx_strand_id
1 'polypeptide(L)'
;MSEKDKTVIPAGQKWEFDDEVTAVFDDMLSRSIPDYQGMRNFCEALGADFIKPGTEVVDIGCSLGRAVEGLVSQYAQTNTFALYDVSEPMLTKCRRRYETLISDGRVRVENYDLRQGLKNTNCSLVLSILTLQFTPLEYRHKIVQSIYNSLNDGGAFVFVEKVLGNTSLLDSVLVKEYYALKSANLYTQEQIESKRKSLEGVLVPLTAAWNEDLLKQTGFKQIDCFWRQLNFAGWIAIK
;
A
#
# COMPACT_ATOMS: atom_id res chain seq x y z
N MET A 1 -19.51 -11.79 -9.25
CA MET A 1 -18.19 -12.37 -9.59
C MET A 1 -17.35 -11.21 -10.08
N SER A 2 -16.18 -10.91 -9.49
CA SER A 2 -15.29 -9.86 -10.01
C SER A 2 -14.77 -10.29 -11.38
N GLU A 3 -14.64 -9.34 -12.31
CA GLU A 3 -13.97 -9.60 -13.58
C GLU A 3 -12.53 -10.04 -13.34
N LYS A 4 -12.07 -11.03 -14.09
CA LYS A 4 -10.68 -11.49 -14.00
C LYS A 4 -9.78 -10.55 -14.80
N ASP A 5 -8.66 -10.14 -14.20
CA ASP A 5 -7.63 -9.39 -14.90
C ASP A 5 -7.05 -10.20 -16.07
N LYS A 6 -7.38 -9.78 -17.28
CA LYS A 6 -6.86 -10.32 -18.55
C LYS A 6 -6.05 -9.27 -19.31
N THR A 7 -5.73 -8.15 -18.66
CA THR A 7 -5.16 -6.97 -19.29
C THR A 7 -3.79 -7.25 -19.87
N VAL A 8 -3.63 -6.99 -21.15
CA VAL A 8 -2.35 -6.86 -21.84
C VAL A 8 -2.17 -5.39 -22.18
N ILE A 9 -1.13 -4.78 -21.63
CA ILE A 9 -0.88 -3.36 -21.82
C ILE A 9 -0.13 -3.14 -23.14
N PRO A 10 -0.62 -2.26 -24.03
CA PRO A 10 0.02 -1.97 -25.30
C PRO A 10 1.48 -1.52 -25.14
N ALA A 11 2.29 -1.86 -26.11
CA ALA A 11 3.72 -1.51 -26.12
C ALA A 11 3.89 0.03 -26.04
N GLY A 12 4.75 0.48 -25.13
CA GLY A 12 5.04 1.90 -24.90
C GLY A 12 4.07 2.61 -23.96
N GLN A 13 2.94 1.99 -23.59
CA GLN A 13 2.02 2.56 -22.60
C GLN A 13 2.56 2.31 -21.18
N LYS A 14 2.50 3.33 -20.34
CA LYS A 14 2.85 3.22 -18.90
C LYS A 14 1.64 2.79 -18.09
N TRP A 15 1.92 2.20 -16.94
CA TRP A 15 0.88 1.79 -15.98
C TRP A 15 0.15 3.00 -15.40
N GLU A 16 -1.17 2.95 -15.42
CA GLU A 16 -2.06 3.91 -14.79
C GLU A 16 -3.15 3.18 -13.98
N PHE A 17 -3.63 3.82 -12.92
CA PHE A 17 -4.72 3.31 -12.09
C PHE A 17 -6.05 3.90 -12.59
N ASP A 18 -6.44 3.52 -13.80
CA ASP A 18 -7.63 3.95 -14.53
C ASP A 18 -8.88 3.12 -14.19
N ASP A 19 -9.97 3.32 -14.94
CA ASP A 19 -11.22 2.59 -14.75
C ASP A 19 -11.08 1.09 -15.07
N GLU A 20 -10.30 0.71 -16.08
CA GLU A 20 -10.08 -0.69 -16.47
C GLU A 20 -9.34 -1.45 -15.37
N VAL A 21 -8.24 -0.89 -14.87
CA VAL A 21 -7.50 -1.43 -13.73
C VAL A 21 -8.38 -1.47 -12.49
N THR A 22 -9.15 -0.41 -12.24
CA THR A 22 -10.06 -0.32 -11.09
C THR A 22 -11.13 -1.43 -11.10
N ALA A 23 -11.59 -1.86 -12.28
CA ALA A 23 -12.60 -2.92 -12.40
C ALA A 23 -12.09 -4.30 -11.94
N VAL A 24 -10.80 -4.59 -12.18
CA VAL A 24 -10.17 -5.89 -11.92
C VAL A 24 -9.17 -5.87 -10.75
N PHE A 25 -9.08 -4.76 -10.01
CA PHE A 25 -8.00 -4.50 -9.06
C PHE A 25 -7.84 -5.57 -7.99
N ASP A 26 -8.94 -6.01 -7.37
CA ASP A 26 -8.90 -7.05 -6.32
C ASP A 26 -8.40 -8.40 -6.85
N ASP A 27 -8.90 -8.84 -8.04
CA ASP A 27 -8.43 -10.05 -8.70
C ASP A 27 -6.94 -9.93 -9.06
N MET A 28 -6.55 -8.79 -9.60
CA MET A 28 -5.17 -8.51 -9.97
C MET A 28 -4.20 -8.61 -8.78
N LEU A 29 -4.55 -8.01 -7.63
CA LEU A 29 -3.70 -8.06 -6.44
C LEU A 29 -3.63 -9.48 -5.86
N SER A 30 -4.77 -10.16 -5.72
CA SER A 30 -4.82 -11.52 -5.17
C SER A 30 -4.01 -12.53 -5.97
N ARG A 31 -3.91 -12.36 -7.30
CA ARG A 31 -3.10 -13.22 -8.17
C ARG A 31 -1.65 -12.78 -8.34
N SER A 32 -1.34 -11.50 -8.06
CA SER A 32 0.01 -10.94 -8.25
C SER A 32 0.83 -10.87 -6.96
N ILE A 33 0.20 -10.74 -5.80
CA ILE A 33 0.90 -10.60 -4.52
C ILE A 33 0.85 -11.93 -3.77
N PRO A 34 2.00 -12.49 -3.36
CA PRO A 34 2.01 -13.73 -2.58
C PRO A 34 1.23 -13.54 -1.28
N ASP A 35 0.32 -14.47 -0.98
CA ASP A 35 -0.50 -14.44 0.24
C ASP A 35 -1.12 -13.06 0.55
N TYR A 36 -1.69 -12.42 -0.49
CA TYR A 36 -2.23 -11.06 -0.39
C TYR A 36 -3.23 -10.88 0.76
N GLN A 37 -4.14 -11.84 0.95
CA GLN A 37 -5.13 -11.76 2.03
C GLN A 37 -4.49 -11.95 3.41
N GLY A 38 -3.56 -12.89 3.56
CA GLY A 38 -2.82 -13.10 4.81
C GLY A 38 -2.01 -11.85 5.19
N MET A 39 -1.31 -11.26 4.23
CA MET A 39 -0.57 -10.00 4.43
C MET A 39 -1.49 -8.88 4.94
N ARG A 40 -2.66 -8.68 4.32
CA ARG A 40 -3.63 -7.68 4.76
C ARG A 40 -4.15 -7.93 6.17
N ASN A 41 -4.49 -9.18 6.48
CA ASN A 41 -4.93 -9.58 7.82
C ASN A 41 -3.85 -9.26 8.87
N PHE A 42 -2.58 -9.48 8.56
CA PHE A 42 -1.47 -9.09 9.45
C PHE A 42 -1.37 -7.57 9.62
N CYS A 43 -1.50 -6.80 8.54
CA CYS A 43 -1.50 -5.33 8.63
C CYS A 43 -2.63 -4.82 9.52
N GLU A 44 -3.85 -5.34 9.36
CA GLU A 44 -5.00 -4.98 10.17
C GLU A 44 -4.81 -5.38 11.65
N ALA A 45 -4.40 -6.63 11.92
CA ALA A 45 -4.21 -7.13 13.27
C ALA A 45 -3.14 -6.34 14.03
N LEU A 46 -1.96 -6.14 13.42
CA LEU A 46 -0.89 -5.35 14.03
C LEU A 46 -1.28 -3.88 14.20
N GLY A 47 -1.94 -3.29 13.20
CA GLY A 47 -2.39 -1.91 13.27
C GLY A 47 -3.40 -1.69 14.39
N ALA A 48 -4.31 -2.63 14.62
CA ALA A 48 -5.34 -2.56 15.66
C ALA A 48 -4.78 -2.36 17.07
N ASP A 49 -3.62 -2.96 17.38
CA ASP A 49 -2.97 -2.85 18.71
C ASP A 49 -2.52 -1.42 19.04
N PHE A 50 -2.37 -0.56 18.02
CA PHE A 50 -1.91 0.81 18.18
C PHE A 50 -3.03 1.85 18.11
N ILE A 51 -4.24 1.49 17.70
CA ILE A 51 -5.36 2.43 17.62
C ILE A 51 -5.79 2.87 19.04
N LYS A 52 -5.78 4.18 19.26
CA LYS A 52 -6.23 4.80 20.51
C LYS A 52 -7.54 5.55 20.27
N PRO A 53 -8.54 5.43 21.17
CA PRO A 53 -9.79 6.17 21.02
C PRO A 53 -9.58 7.70 20.85
N GLY A 54 -10.36 8.33 19.99
CA GLY A 54 -10.28 9.76 19.71
C GLY A 54 -9.13 10.19 18.82
N THR A 55 -8.39 9.24 18.25
CA THR A 55 -7.32 9.53 17.29
C THR A 55 -7.75 9.25 15.86
N GLU A 56 -6.92 9.65 14.90
CA GLU A 56 -7.12 9.40 13.49
C GLU A 56 -6.30 8.19 13.02
N VAL A 57 -6.88 7.39 12.11
CA VAL A 57 -6.22 6.34 11.33
C VAL A 57 -6.13 6.81 9.89
N VAL A 58 -4.95 6.72 9.30
CA VAL A 58 -4.69 7.21 7.93
C VAL A 58 -4.26 6.06 7.02
N ASP A 59 -4.86 5.95 5.84
CA ASP A 59 -4.42 5.03 4.77
C ASP A 59 -3.97 5.85 3.56
N ILE A 60 -2.68 5.79 3.25
CA ILE A 60 -2.10 6.48 2.10
C ILE A 60 -1.97 5.54 0.91
N GLY A 61 -2.54 5.93 -0.24
CA GLY A 61 -2.72 5.07 -1.41
C GLY A 61 -3.83 4.04 -1.16
N CYS A 62 -4.96 4.52 -0.65
CA CYS A 62 -6.06 3.68 -0.17
C CYS A 62 -6.76 2.88 -1.27
N SER A 63 -6.59 3.23 -2.54
CA SER A 63 -7.25 2.58 -3.69
C SER A 63 -8.76 2.39 -3.45
N LEU A 64 -9.24 1.17 -3.37
CA LEU A 64 -10.64 0.84 -3.11
C LEU A 64 -11.03 0.90 -1.62
N GLY A 65 -10.13 1.30 -0.73
CA GLY A 65 -10.35 1.37 0.72
C GLY A 65 -10.40 0.02 1.45
N ARG A 66 -9.89 -1.05 0.82
CA ARG A 66 -9.99 -2.38 1.41
C ARG A 66 -8.95 -2.68 2.50
N ALA A 67 -7.83 -1.97 2.50
CA ALA A 67 -6.76 -2.22 3.46
C ALA A 67 -7.16 -1.86 4.90
N VAL A 68 -8.17 -1.02 5.07
CA VAL A 68 -8.67 -0.56 6.37
C VAL A 68 -10.08 -1.04 6.70
N GLU A 69 -10.66 -1.91 5.88
CA GLU A 69 -12.08 -2.30 5.99
C GLU A 69 -12.41 -2.91 7.36
N GLY A 70 -11.57 -3.80 7.87
CA GLY A 70 -11.72 -4.39 9.21
C GLY A 70 -11.55 -3.37 10.33
N LEU A 71 -10.55 -2.49 10.21
CA LEU A 71 -10.30 -1.43 11.19
C LEU A 71 -11.44 -0.41 11.23
N VAL A 72 -11.97 0.00 10.07
CA VAL A 72 -13.15 0.90 10.00
C VAL A 72 -14.35 0.25 10.66
N SER A 73 -14.63 -1.03 10.36
CA SER A 73 -15.75 -1.76 10.96
C SER A 73 -15.66 -1.81 12.49
N GLN A 74 -14.45 -1.94 13.04
CA GLN A 74 -14.22 -2.10 14.47
C GLN A 74 -14.14 -0.76 15.22
N TYR A 75 -13.53 0.27 14.62
CA TYR A 75 -13.12 1.48 15.33
C TYR A 75 -13.82 2.78 14.89
N ALA A 76 -14.65 2.77 13.83
CA ALA A 76 -15.28 4.01 13.36
C ALA A 76 -16.20 4.70 14.35
N GLN A 77 -16.64 4.00 15.42
CA GLN A 77 -17.44 4.63 16.50
C GLN A 77 -16.59 5.53 17.40
N THR A 78 -15.32 5.25 17.57
CA THR A 78 -14.40 5.95 18.48
C THR A 78 -13.31 6.75 17.77
N ASN A 79 -13.07 6.48 16.48
CA ASN A 79 -11.97 7.04 15.69
C ASN A 79 -12.46 7.64 14.38
N THR A 80 -11.65 8.48 13.78
CA THR A 80 -11.84 8.97 12.40
C THR A 80 -10.81 8.32 11.48
N PHE A 81 -11.19 8.19 10.19
CA PHE A 81 -10.34 7.59 9.16
C PHE A 81 -10.14 8.57 8.01
N ALA A 82 -8.89 8.75 7.58
CA ALA A 82 -8.54 9.54 6.40
C ALA A 82 -7.93 8.62 5.33
N LEU A 83 -8.56 8.54 4.19
CA LEU A 83 -8.19 7.67 3.08
C LEU A 83 -7.77 8.53 1.89
N TYR A 84 -6.51 8.39 1.46
CA TYR A 84 -5.90 9.23 0.44
C TYR A 84 -5.45 8.41 -0.76
N ASP A 85 -5.78 8.87 -1.96
CA ASP A 85 -5.26 8.36 -3.23
C ASP A 85 -5.24 9.49 -4.26
N VAL A 86 -4.58 9.29 -5.39
CA VAL A 86 -4.59 10.22 -6.54
C VAL A 86 -5.48 9.74 -7.68
N SER A 87 -5.89 8.46 -7.67
CA SER A 87 -6.75 7.86 -8.70
C SER A 87 -8.22 8.12 -8.41
N GLU A 88 -8.85 9.01 -9.18
CA GLU A 88 -10.27 9.31 -9.03
C GLU A 88 -11.20 8.10 -9.30
N PRO A 89 -10.91 7.20 -10.27
CA PRO A 89 -11.66 5.96 -10.43
C PRO A 89 -11.65 5.08 -9.17
N MET A 90 -10.49 4.94 -8.52
CA MET A 90 -10.37 4.20 -7.24
C MET A 90 -11.16 4.89 -6.13
N LEU A 91 -10.97 6.21 -5.96
CA LEU A 91 -11.64 7.01 -4.93
C LEU A 91 -13.16 7.00 -5.08
N THR A 92 -13.68 6.99 -6.29
CA THR A 92 -15.13 6.89 -6.53
C THR A 92 -15.71 5.61 -5.94
N LYS A 93 -15.05 4.46 -6.15
CA LYS A 93 -15.46 3.18 -5.53
C LYS A 93 -15.24 3.17 -4.01
N CYS A 94 -14.17 3.78 -3.54
CA CYS A 94 -13.88 3.91 -2.11
C CYS A 94 -14.96 4.76 -1.40
N ARG A 95 -15.33 5.92 -1.96
CA ARG A 95 -16.42 6.77 -1.43
C ARG A 95 -17.76 6.04 -1.38
N ARG A 96 -18.09 5.26 -2.40
CA ARG A 96 -19.31 4.45 -2.41
C ARG A 96 -19.30 3.38 -1.32
N ARG A 97 -18.15 2.77 -1.05
CA ARG A 97 -17.99 1.78 0.03
C ARG A 97 -18.29 2.36 1.41
N TYR A 98 -17.84 3.58 1.66
CA TYR A 98 -17.93 4.24 2.96
C TYR A 98 -18.96 5.37 3.02
N GLU A 99 -19.92 5.41 2.10
CA GLU A 99 -20.88 6.52 1.91
C GLU A 99 -21.57 6.94 3.22
N THR A 100 -22.08 6.00 4.00
CA THR A 100 -22.72 6.26 5.30
C THR A 100 -21.73 6.87 6.29
N LEU A 101 -20.54 6.29 6.42
CA LEU A 101 -19.53 6.76 7.38
C LEU A 101 -18.91 8.10 6.98
N ILE A 102 -18.92 8.42 5.69
CA ILE A 102 -18.54 9.75 5.20
C ILE A 102 -19.59 10.78 5.62
N SER A 103 -20.87 10.46 5.44
CA SER A 103 -21.99 11.32 5.87
C SER A 103 -21.99 11.56 7.38
N ASP A 104 -21.58 10.58 8.16
CA ASP A 104 -21.45 10.66 9.61
C ASP A 104 -20.16 11.36 10.08
N GLY A 105 -19.29 11.77 9.15
CA GLY A 105 -18.01 12.41 9.44
C GLY A 105 -16.95 11.47 10.07
N ARG A 106 -17.15 10.16 9.97
CA ARG A 106 -16.22 9.14 10.51
C ARG A 106 -15.12 8.75 9.53
N VAL A 107 -15.40 8.81 8.24
CA VAL A 107 -14.45 8.52 7.16
C VAL A 107 -14.39 9.72 6.23
N ARG A 108 -13.21 10.12 5.81
CA ARG A 108 -13.03 11.04 4.68
C ARG A 108 -12.18 10.38 3.62
N VAL A 109 -12.54 10.58 2.36
CA VAL A 109 -11.88 10.01 1.19
C VAL A 109 -11.52 11.15 0.24
N GLU A 110 -10.23 11.43 0.09
CA GLU A 110 -9.74 12.61 -0.59
C GLU A 110 -8.75 12.27 -1.71
N ASN A 111 -8.85 13.01 -2.81
CA ASN A 111 -7.79 13.04 -3.81
C ASN A 111 -6.62 13.86 -3.23
N TYR A 112 -5.52 13.18 -2.94
CA TYR A 112 -4.39 13.79 -2.25
C TYR A 112 -3.05 13.29 -2.77
N ASP A 113 -2.21 14.22 -3.19
CA ASP A 113 -0.85 13.93 -3.64
C ASP A 113 0.13 13.89 -2.46
N LEU A 114 0.61 12.69 -2.14
CA LEU A 114 1.54 12.44 -1.04
C LEU A 114 2.87 13.20 -1.16
N ARG A 115 3.26 13.68 -2.34
CA ARG A 115 4.45 14.51 -2.52
C ARG A 115 4.39 15.82 -1.72
N GLN A 116 3.20 16.25 -1.33
CA GLN A 116 3.00 17.39 -0.44
C GLN A 116 3.42 17.08 1.02
N GLY A 117 3.53 15.80 1.39
CA GLY A 117 3.68 15.31 2.75
C GLY A 117 2.33 15.22 3.45
N LEU A 118 2.23 14.37 4.47
CA LEU A 118 1.01 14.20 5.27
C LEU A 118 0.82 15.40 6.19
N LYS A 119 -0.39 15.93 6.27
CA LYS A 119 -0.76 17.09 7.10
C LYS A 119 -1.60 16.75 8.32
N ASN A 120 -1.94 15.47 8.46
CA ASN A 120 -2.70 14.99 9.60
C ASN A 120 -1.95 15.17 10.90
N THR A 121 -2.68 15.30 11.96
CA THR A 121 -2.18 15.35 13.34
C THR A 121 -3.01 14.41 14.19
N ASN A 122 -2.51 14.04 15.36
CA ASN A 122 -3.22 13.15 16.27
C ASN A 122 -3.50 11.77 15.69
N CYS A 123 -2.54 11.23 14.90
CA CYS A 123 -2.67 9.89 14.31
C CYS A 123 -2.13 8.84 15.27
N SER A 124 -2.84 7.74 15.46
CA SER A 124 -2.35 6.56 16.17
C SER A 124 -1.84 5.49 15.21
N LEU A 125 -2.33 5.48 13.98
CA LEU A 125 -1.93 4.53 12.96
C LEU A 125 -1.90 5.20 11.58
N VAL A 126 -0.84 4.93 10.84
CA VAL A 126 -0.75 5.22 9.39
C VAL A 126 -0.43 3.93 8.66
N LEU A 127 -1.17 3.66 7.57
CA LEU A 127 -0.94 2.52 6.69
C LEU A 127 -0.45 3.00 5.31
N SER A 128 0.42 2.21 4.70
CA SER A 128 0.87 2.37 3.31
C SER A 128 1.07 0.99 2.69
N ILE A 129 0.08 0.49 1.99
CA ILE A 129 0.11 -0.86 1.44
C ILE A 129 0.39 -0.80 -0.05
N LEU A 130 1.63 -1.12 -0.45
CA LEU A 130 2.12 -1.13 -1.85
C LEU A 130 2.01 0.25 -2.53
N THR A 131 2.25 1.33 -1.80
CA THR A 131 2.02 2.71 -2.26
C THR A 131 3.31 3.50 -2.50
N LEU A 132 4.24 3.52 -1.54
CA LEU A 132 5.46 4.35 -1.65
C LEU A 132 6.32 3.97 -2.86
N GLN A 133 6.27 2.71 -3.29
CA GLN A 133 6.97 2.23 -4.50
C GLN A 133 6.56 2.96 -5.79
N PHE A 134 5.39 3.59 -5.83
CA PHE A 134 4.91 4.40 -6.95
C PHE A 134 5.23 5.89 -6.79
N THR A 135 5.81 6.28 -5.66
CA THR A 135 6.23 7.66 -5.44
C THR A 135 7.68 7.85 -5.90
N PRO A 136 8.02 8.95 -6.59
CA PRO A 136 9.40 9.23 -6.96
C PRO A 136 10.32 9.25 -5.74
N LEU A 137 11.52 8.73 -5.90
CA LEU A 137 12.46 8.44 -4.80
C LEU A 137 12.78 9.68 -3.96
N GLU A 138 12.92 10.82 -4.58
CA GLU A 138 13.24 12.10 -3.95
C GLU A 138 12.18 12.60 -2.96
N TYR A 139 10.94 12.10 -3.05
CA TYR A 139 9.86 12.47 -2.13
C TYR A 139 9.71 11.52 -0.95
N ARG A 140 10.24 10.29 -1.01
CA ARG A 140 9.95 9.24 -0.01
C ARG A 140 10.41 9.64 1.40
N HIS A 141 11.58 10.24 1.54
CA HIS A 141 12.05 10.73 2.84
C HIS A 141 11.09 11.78 3.41
N LYS A 142 10.70 12.78 2.61
CA LYS A 142 9.75 13.82 3.03
C LYS A 142 8.40 13.23 3.46
N ILE A 143 7.89 12.25 2.70
CA ILE A 143 6.62 11.58 3.01
C ILE A 143 6.73 10.83 4.34
N VAL A 144 7.73 9.98 4.52
CA VAL A 144 7.90 9.19 5.75
C VAL A 144 8.20 10.09 6.95
N GLN A 145 8.96 11.19 6.77
CA GLN A 145 9.15 12.19 7.82
C GLN A 145 7.82 12.85 8.22
N SER A 146 6.95 13.16 7.25
CA SER A 146 5.63 13.73 7.55
C SER A 146 4.71 12.72 8.26
N ILE A 147 4.81 11.43 7.94
CA ILE A 147 4.11 10.36 8.66
C ILE A 147 4.59 10.31 10.11
N TYR A 148 5.91 10.30 10.35
CA TYR A 148 6.46 10.33 11.69
C TYR A 148 5.96 11.53 12.50
N ASN A 149 5.92 12.71 11.89
CA ASN A 149 5.44 13.93 12.54
C ASN A 149 3.93 13.88 12.86
N SER A 150 3.13 13.23 12.03
CA SER A 150 1.67 13.08 12.19
C SER A 150 1.29 12.10 13.29
N LEU A 151 2.13 11.11 13.56
CA LEU A 151 1.89 10.10 14.59
C LEU A 151 2.05 10.69 16.00
N ASN A 152 1.18 10.27 16.91
CA ASN A 152 1.36 10.45 18.34
C ASN A 152 2.49 9.56 18.86
N ASP A 153 3.03 9.90 20.03
CA ASP A 153 4.01 9.03 20.71
C ASP A 153 3.37 7.66 20.97
N GLY A 154 4.08 6.60 20.60
CA GLY A 154 3.59 5.23 20.63
C GLY A 154 2.62 4.88 19.47
N GLY A 155 2.41 5.77 18.52
CA GLY A 155 1.68 5.48 17.29
C GLY A 155 2.52 4.67 16.29
N ALA A 156 1.87 3.95 15.37
CA ALA A 156 2.52 3.03 14.45
C ALA A 156 2.37 3.43 12.98
N PHE A 157 3.41 3.18 12.22
CA PHE A 157 3.41 3.15 10.76
C PHE A 157 3.55 1.71 10.27
N VAL A 158 2.54 1.19 9.59
CA VAL A 158 2.55 -0.14 8.96
C VAL A 158 2.63 0.04 7.46
N PHE A 159 3.65 -0.53 6.83
CA PHE A 159 3.75 -0.42 5.38
C PHE A 159 4.27 -1.71 4.74
N VAL A 160 3.86 -1.93 3.50
CA VAL A 160 4.24 -3.08 2.67
C VAL A 160 4.70 -2.59 1.32
N GLU A 161 5.82 -3.10 0.85
CA GLU A 161 6.41 -2.72 -0.43
C GLU A 161 6.93 -3.94 -1.20
N LYS A 162 6.98 -3.82 -2.51
CA LYS A 162 7.84 -4.68 -3.32
C LYS A 162 9.29 -4.31 -3.06
N VAL A 163 10.16 -5.31 -2.94
CA VAL A 163 11.58 -5.12 -2.64
C VAL A 163 12.49 -5.79 -3.65
N LEU A 164 13.67 -5.23 -3.84
CA LEU A 164 14.76 -5.85 -4.58
C LEU A 164 15.48 -6.90 -3.72
N GLY A 165 16.07 -7.88 -4.35
CA GLY A 165 17.06 -8.73 -3.72
C GLY A 165 18.33 -7.94 -3.35
N ASN A 166 19.01 -8.34 -2.28
CA ASN A 166 20.20 -7.63 -1.80
C ASN A 166 21.39 -7.69 -2.76
N THR A 167 21.38 -8.62 -3.71
CA THR A 167 22.35 -8.73 -4.80
C THR A 167 21.63 -9.03 -6.11
N SER A 168 22.23 -8.72 -7.24
CA SER A 168 21.66 -9.01 -8.56
C SER A 168 21.33 -10.50 -8.77
N LEU A 169 22.16 -11.39 -8.22
CA LEU A 169 21.90 -12.83 -8.26
C LEU A 169 20.62 -13.20 -7.49
N LEU A 170 20.50 -12.74 -6.23
CA LEU A 170 19.33 -13.01 -5.40
C LEU A 170 18.07 -12.36 -5.98
N ASP A 171 18.18 -11.15 -6.51
CA ASP A 171 17.07 -10.48 -7.18
C ASP A 171 16.57 -11.29 -8.39
N SER A 172 17.48 -11.77 -9.23
CA SER A 172 17.13 -12.61 -10.39
C SER A 172 16.40 -13.90 -9.98
N VAL A 173 16.84 -14.55 -8.90
CA VAL A 173 16.18 -15.74 -8.36
C VAL A 173 14.78 -15.42 -7.85
N LEU A 174 14.63 -14.36 -7.05
CA LEU A 174 13.33 -13.95 -6.50
C LEU A 174 12.35 -13.54 -7.61
N VAL A 175 12.81 -12.82 -8.62
CA VAL A 175 11.99 -12.43 -9.78
C VAL A 175 11.54 -13.66 -10.58
N LYS A 176 12.42 -14.64 -10.78
CA LYS A 176 12.06 -15.91 -11.45
C LYS A 176 10.93 -16.62 -10.70
N GLU A 177 11.06 -16.79 -9.38
CA GLU A 177 10.04 -17.46 -8.57
C GLU A 177 8.73 -16.65 -8.50
N TYR A 178 8.82 -15.33 -8.49
CA TYR A 178 7.66 -14.45 -8.60
C TYR A 178 6.90 -14.60 -9.92
N TYR A 179 7.60 -14.75 -11.05
CA TYR A 179 6.94 -15.01 -12.34
C TYR A 179 6.35 -16.42 -12.40
N ALA A 180 6.98 -17.41 -11.79
CA ALA A 180 6.42 -18.75 -11.65
C ALA A 180 5.10 -18.73 -10.86
N LEU A 181 5.05 -17.98 -9.73
CA LEU A 181 3.83 -17.76 -8.96
C LEU A 181 2.73 -17.10 -9.81
N LYS A 182 3.03 -16.06 -10.56
CA LYS A 182 2.04 -15.42 -11.44
C LYS A 182 1.51 -16.37 -12.50
N SER A 183 2.38 -17.20 -13.11
CA SER A 183 1.97 -18.21 -14.09
C SER A 183 1.07 -19.28 -13.45
N ALA A 184 1.38 -19.73 -12.23
CA ALA A 184 0.54 -20.63 -11.45
C ALA A 184 -0.83 -20.02 -11.13
N ASN A 185 -0.88 -18.69 -10.97
CA ASN A 185 -2.10 -17.91 -10.78
C ASN A 185 -2.76 -17.49 -12.10
N LEU A 186 -2.53 -18.24 -13.19
CA LEU A 186 -3.19 -18.11 -14.48
C LEU A 186 -2.88 -16.83 -15.28
N TYR A 187 -1.76 -16.16 -15.03
CA TYR A 187 -1.26 -15.14 -15.94
C TYR A 187 -0.49 -15.77 -17.11
N THR A 188 -0.72 -15.27 -18.31
CA THR A 188 0.09 -15.65 -19.48
C THR A 188 1.45 -14.96 -19.46
N GLN A 189 2.44 -15.48 -20.18
CA GLN A 189 3.74 -14.83 -20.30
C GLN A 189 3.64 -13.44 -20.94
N GLU A 190 2.74 -13.28 -21.91
CA GLU A 190 2.46 -11.98 -22.52
C GLU A 190 1.95 -10.95 -21.52
N GLN A 191 1.00 -11.33 -20.65
CA GLN A 191 0.49 -10.47 -19.58
C GLN A 191 1.58 -10.09 -18.57
N ILE A 192 2.41 -11.05 -18.16
CA ILE A 192 3.52 -10.82 -17.23
C ILE A 192 4.50 -9.81 -17.83
N GLU A 193 4.88 -10.01 -19.09
CA GLU A 193 5.89 -9.19 -19.76
C GLU A 193 5.35 -7.79 -20.11
N SER A 194 4.13 -7.67 -20.60
CA SER A 194 3.52 -6.36 -20.90
C SER A 194 3.38 -5.53 -19.64
N LYS A 195 2.92 -6.14 -18.54
CA LYS A 195 2.81 -5.47 -17.24
C LYS A 195 4.17 -5.08 -16.68
N ARG A 196 5.19 -5.95 -16.79
CA ARG A 196 6.55 -5.62 -16.37
C ARG A 196 7.05 -4.35 -17.08
N LYS A 197 6.90 -4.28 -18.40
CA LYS A 197 7.34 -3.13 -19.21
C LYS A 197 6.56 -1.86 -18.88
N SER A 198 5.26 -1.95 -18.67
CA SER A 198 4.44 -0.78 -18.32
C SER A 198 4.80 -0.19 -16.96
N LEU A 199 5.26 -1.02 -16.02
CA LEU A 199 5.68 -0.61 -14.68
C LEU A 199 7.12 -0.05 -14.63
N GLU A 200 7.92 -0.18 -15.67
CA GLU A 200 9.28 0.38 -15.70
C GLU A 200 9.26 1.90 -15.52
N GLY A 201 9.95 2.39 -14.48
CA GLY A 201 9.98 3.81 -14.09
C GLY A 201 8.72 4.32 -13.38
N VAL A 202 7.66 3.50 -13.28
CA VAL A 202 6.43 3.82 -12.53
C VAL A 202 6.49 3.19 -11.15
N LEU A 203 6.81 1.90 -11.07
CA LEU A 203 7.04 1.18 -9.82
C LEU A 203 8.55 1.04 -9.62
N VAL A 204 9.07 1.66 -8.57
CA VAL A 204 10.52 1.69 -8.25
C VAL A 204 10.74 1.02 -6.89
N PRO A 205 10.96 -0.30 -6.86
CA PRO A 205 11.26 -1.02 -5.63
C PRO A 205 12.68 -0.71 -5.15
N LEU A 206 12.88 -0.80 -3.84
CA LEU A 206 14.19 -0.66 -3.19
C LEU A 206 14.50 -1.91 -2.37
N THR A 207 15.72 -2.04 -1.86
CA THR A 207 16.06 -3.16 -0.97
C THR A 207 15.36 -3.02 0.38
N ALA A 208 15.19 -4.13 1.10
CA ALA A 208 14.64 -4.09 2.45
C ALA A 208 15.49 -3.20 3.37
N ALA A 209 16.81 -3.29 3.28
CA ALA A 209 17.73 -2.47 4.08
C ALA A 209 17.53 -0.97 3.82
N TRP A 210 17.31 -0.57 2.58
CA TRP A 210 17.06 0.83 2.27
C TRP A 210 15.76 1.35 2.90
N ASN A 211 14.69 0.54 2.87
CA ASN A 211 13.42 0.89 3.51
C ASN A 211 13.57 1.02 5.04
N GLU A 212 14.31 0.12 5.67
CA GLU A 212 14.60 0.19 7.11
C GLU A 212 15.46 1.41 7.46
N ASP A 213 16.45 1.74 6.63
CA ASP A 213 17.29 2.93 6.84
C ASP A 213 16.49 4.22 6.65
N LEU A 214 15.54 4.26 5.72
CA LEU A 214 14.62 5.38 5.56
C LEU A 214 13.80 5.61 6.85
N LEU A 215 13.27 4.55 7.46
CA LEU A 215 12.55 4.65 8.74
C LEU A 215 13.45 5.18 9.87
N LYS A 216 14.67 4.64 10.00
CA LYS A 216 15.64 5.09 11.02
C LYS A 216 15.99 6.56 10.85
N GLN A 217 16.26 7.00 9.62
CA GLN A 217 16.60 8.39 9.29
C GLN A 217 15.48 9.37 9.60
N THR A 218 14.22 8.93 9.56
CA THR A 218 13.05 9.76 9.88
C THR A 218 12.66 9.76 11.36
N GLY A 219 13.39 9.00 12.19
CA GLY A 219 13.26 9.05 13.65
C GLY A 219 12.62 7.84 14.31
N PHE A 220 12.11 6.86 13.54
CA PHE A 220 11.58 5.62 14.10
C PHE A 220 12.70 4.81 14.78
N LYS A 221 12.46 4.37 16.01
CA LYS A 221 13.45 3.62 16.81
C LYS A 221 13.10 2.15 16.96
N GLN A 222 11.82 1.81 16.92
CA GLN A 222 11.32 0.45 17.00
C GLN A 222 10.79 0.07 15.63
N ILE A 223 11.52 -0.80 14.92
CA ILE A 223 11.22 -1.19 13.54
C ILE A 223 11.38 -2.71 13.47
N ASP A 224 10.37 -3.39 12.92
CA ASP A 224 10.46 -4.81 12.66
C ASP A 224 9.82 -5.17 11.31
N CYS A 225 10.38 -6.20 10.66
CA CYS A 225 9.83 -6.78 9.44
C CYS A 225 8.91 -7.94 9.84
N PHE A 226 7.60 -7.73 9.85
CA PHE A 226 6.62 -8.71 10.30
C PHE A 226 6.21 -9.72 9.23
N TRP A 227 6.45 -9.41 7.95
CA TRP A 227 6.06 -10.27 6.83
C TRP A 227 7.07 -10.15 5.69
N ARG A 228 7.45 -11.30 5.11
CA ARG A 228 8.26 -11.32 3.89
C ARG A 228 7.93 -12.55 3.06
N GLN A 229 7.61 -12.32 1.78
CA GLN A 229 7.44 -13.37 0.79
C GLN A 229 8.01 -12.95 -0.56
N LEU A 230 8.94 -13.76 -1.09
CA LEU A 230 9.67 -13.48 -2.34
C LEU A 230 10.23 -12.04 -2.33
N ASN A 231 9.83 -11.24 -3.31
CA ASN A 231 10.22 -9.85 -3.48
C ASN A 231 9.16 -8.86 -2.92
N PHE A 232 8.51 -9.22 -1.83
CA PHE A 232 7.62 -8.34 -1.04
C PHE A 232 7.98 -8.43 0.44
N ALA A 233 7.86 -7.31 1.13
CA ALA A 233 8.08 -7.27 2.57
C ALA A 233 7.19 -6.22 3.24
N GLY A 234 6.84 -6.45 4.50
CA GLY A 234 6.03 -5.57 5.32
C GLY A 234 6.71 -5.25 6.65
N TRP A 235 6.64 -3.99 7.06
CA TRP A 235 7.25 -3.49 8.29
C TRP A 235 6.23 -2.77 9.16
N ILE A 236 6.50 -2.82 10.45
CA ILE A 236 5.90 -1.95 11.45
C ILE A 236 7.00 -1.08 12.06
N ALA A 237 6.71 0.20 12.21
CA ALA A 237 7.60 1.17 12.83
C ALA A 237 6.84 2.02 13.86
N ILE A 238 7.36 2.14 15.09
CA ILE A 238 6.70 2.82 16.20
C ILE A 238 7.46 4.11 16.51
N LYS A 239 6.69 5.21 16.69
CA LYS A 239 7.20 6.51 17.12
C LYS A 239 7.51 6.56 18.60
#